data_c531b838124bf58e0a3267a2d6adbce9
#
_entry.id   c531b838124bf58e0a3267a2d6adbce9
#
_cell.length_a   1.000
_cell.length_b   1.000
_cell.length_c   1.000
_cell.angle_alpha   90.00
_cell.angle_beta   90.00
_cell.angle_gamma   90.00
#
_symmetry.space_group_name_H-M   'P 1'
#
loop_
_entity.id
_entity.type
_entity.pdbx_description
1 polymer ?
#
loop_
_entity_poly.entity_id
_entity_poly.type
_entity_poly.pdbx_seq_one_letter_code
_entity_poly.pdbx_strand_id
1 'polypeptide(L)'
;AFSCCLFTWTAKSGWHCKNIEIPNESGILCVLGSGSKEFNPNYERYCTSANSGASRNVFHCFIDTLFNTTDPACGGPPQLVGIYRKPGTNAANFGIIYNKKRYLLGMELPDGVTYDTIEWRNELFEIADGSTKKKAHSAASQPDPFRRK
;
A
#
# COMPACT_ATOMS: atom_id res chain seq x y z
N ALA A 1 -2.03 -21.89 -5.37
CA ALA A 1 -1.25 -21.60 -4.16
C ALA A 1 -0.33 -20.42 -4.45
N PHE A 2 -0.13 -19.56 -3.47
CA PHE A 2 0.83 -18.46 -3.55
C PHE A 2 2.09 -18.85 -2.79
N SER A 3 3.25 -18.45 -3.30
CA SER A 3 4.52 -18.54 -2.61
C SER A 3 5.14 -17.14 -2.53
N CYS A 4 5.85 -16.87 -1.46
CA CYS A 4 6.58 -15.62 -1.28
C CYS A 4 8.06 -15.92 -1.04
N CYS A 5 8.94 -15.30 -1.81
CA CYS A 5 10.38 -15.45 -1.69
C CYS A 5 11.00 -14.10 -1.35
N LEU A 6 11.85 -14.07 -0.34
CA LEU A 6 12.69 -12.93 0.00
C LEU A 6 14.08 -13.15 -0.57
N PHE A 7 14.51 -12.25 -1.45
CA PHE A 7 15.87 -12.19 -1.96
C PHE A 7 16.64 -11.14 -1.18
N THR A 8 17.75 -11.53 -0.60
CA THR A 8 18.67 -10.62 0.11
C THR A 8 20.06 -10.74 -0.49
N TRP A 9 20.78 -9.65 -0.49
CA TRP A 9 22.17 -9.61 -0.92
C TRP A 9 23.06 -9.11 0.21
N THR A 10 24.22 -9.74 0.36
CA THR A 10 25.27 -9.27 1.27
C THR A 10 26.60 -9.28 0.56
N ALA A 11 27.48 -8.34 0.90
CA ALA A 11 28.83 -8.27 0.30
C ALA A 11 29.65 -9.54 0.59
N LYS A 12 29.39 -10.24 1.70
CA LYS A 12 30.15 -11.42 2.12
C LYS A 12 29.71 -12.70 1.41
N SER A 13 28.43 -12.88 1.13
CA SER A 13 27.87 -14.16 0.68
C SER A 13 27.00 -14.07 -0.59
N GLY A 14 26.89 -12.88 -1.18
CA GLY A 14 26.12 -12.66 -2.41
C GLY A 14 24.60 -12.74 -2.18
N TRP A 15 23.89 -13.28 -3.16
CA TRP A 15 22.43 -13.43 -3.13
C TRP A 15 21.98 -14.64 -2.34
N HIS A 16 20.97 -14.41 -1.50
CA HIS A 16 20.26 -15.45 -0.77
C HIS A 16 18.77 -15.36 -1.09
N CYS A 17 18.14 -16.51 -1.24
CA CYS A 17 16.70 -16.64 -1.38
C CYS A 17 16.15 -17.41 -0.17
N LYS A 18 15.13 -16.85 0.46
CA LYS A 18 14.40 -17.47 1.56
C LYS A 18 12.91 -17.51 1.24
N ASN A 19 12.33 -18.69 1.30
CA ASN A 19 10.87 -18.81 1.25
C ASN A 19 10.27 -18.25 2.55
N ILE A 20 9.27 -17.40 2.40
CA ILE A 20 8.51 -16.85 3.52
C ILE A 20 7.17 -17.58 3.55
N GLU A 21 6.86 -18.16 4.70
CA GLU A 21 5.56 -18.77 4.91
C GLU A 21 4.48 -17.70 4.95
N ILE A 22 3.44 -17.90 4.14
CA ILE A 22 2.31 -16.98 4.10
C ILE A 22 1.36 -17.33 5.23
N PRO A 23 1.08 -16.42 6.17
CA PRO A 23 0.23 -16.70 7.31
C PRO A 23 -1.21 -16.98 6.86
N ASN A 24 -1.91 -17.80 7.62
CA ASN A 24 -3.33 -18.09 7.40
C ASN A 24 -4.24 -16.93 7.80
N GLU A 25 -3.76 -16.05 8.66
CA GLU A 25 -4.48 -14.87 9.13
C GLU A 25 -4.01 -13.60 8.42
N SER A 26 -4.88 -12.59 8.43
CA SER A 26 -4.53 -11.28 7.88
C SER A 26 -3.49 -10.58 8.74
N GLY A 27 -2.41 -10.12 8.13
CA GLY A 27 -1.33 -9.44 8.83
C GLY A 27 -0.25 -8.94 7.87
N ILE A 28 0.73 -8.26 8.42
CA ILE A 28 1.93 -7.86 7.69
C ILE A 28 2.86 -9.05 7.60
N LEU A 29 3.28 -9.40 6.40
CA LEU A 29 4.23 -10.48 6.18
C LEU A 29 5.66 -10.05 6.55
N CYS A 30 6.07 -8.89 6.06
CA CYS A 30 7.36 -8.29 6.40
C CYS A 30 7.37 -6.79 6.07
N VAL A 31 8.22 -6.04 6.75
CA VAL A 31 8.52 -4.64 6.47
C VAL A 31 10.01 -4.53 6.16
N LEU A 32 10.33 -4.00 5.00
CA LEU A 32 11.70 -3.94 4.49
C LEU A 32 12.07 -2.50 4.10
N GLY A 33 13.37 -2.25 4.06
CA GLY A 33 13.92 -0.94 3.70
C GLY A 33 14.24 -0.07 4.92
N SER A 34 14.88 1.07 4.66
CA SER A 34 15.35 2.01 5.69
C SER A 34 14.21 2.60 6.53
N GLY A 35 13.06 2.85 5.92
CA GLY A 35 11.85 3.36 6.59
C GLY A 35 11.18 2.38 7.56
N SER A 36 11.62 1.13 7.61
CA SER A 36 11.06 0.13 8.54
C SER A 36 11.21 0.53 10.01
N LYS A 37 12.26 1.28 10.34
CA LYS A 37 12.54 1.79 11.70
C LYS A 37 11.45 2.76 12.18
N GLU A 38 10.87 3.51 11.27
CA GLU A 38 9.80 4.46 11.58
C GLU A 38 8.42 3.80 11.44
N PHE A 39 8.27 2.90 10.46
CA PHE A 39 7.01 2.21 10.22
C PHE A 39 6.61 1.29 11.39
N ASN A 40 7.52 0.47 11.89
CA ASN A 40 7.18 -0.54 12.89
C ASN A 40 6.57 0.04 14.18
N PRO A 41 7.18 1.04 14.86
CA PRO A 41 6.58 1.66 16.04
C PRO A 41 5.28 2.42 15.71
N ASN A 42 5.17 3.00 14.51
CA ASN A 42 3.94 3.61 14.06
C ASN A 42 2.82 2.56 13.89
N TYR A 43 3.13 1.41 13.31
CA TYR A 43 2.17 0.34 13.12
C TYR A 43 1.63 -0.27 14.43
N GLU A 44 2.45 -0.37 15.46
CA GLU A 44 2.01 -0.79 16.79
C GLU A 44 0.88 0.12 17.31
N ARG A 45 1.01 1.43 17.11
CA ARG A 45 -0.06 2.40 17.43
C ARG A 45 -1.33 2.17 16.59
N TYR A 46 -1.18 1.85 15.31
CA TYR A 46 -2.32 1.55 14.42
C TYR A 46 -3.01 0.21 14.77
N CYS A 47 -2.31 -0.75 15.36
CA CYS A 47 -2.89 -2.01 15.82
C CYS A 47 -3.90 -1.85 16.96
N THR A 48 -3.89 -0.71 17.67
CA THR A 48 -4.88 -0.39 18.71
C THR A 48 -6.11 0.32 18.16
N SER A 49 -6.15 0.62 16.86
CA SER A 49 -7.26 1.32 16.22
C SER A 49 -8.44 0.37 15.93
N ALA A 50 -9.63 0.94 15.74
CA ALA A 50 -10.83 0.20 15.33
C ALA A 50 -10.70 -0.49 13.95
N ASN A 51 -9.68 -0.14 13.17
CA ASN A 51 -9.39 -0.70 11.86
C ASN A 51 -8.28 -1.78 11.89
N SER A 52 -7.84 -2.18 13.08
CA SER A 52 -6.82 -3.22 13.25
C SER A 52 -7.15 -4.48 12.46
N GLY A 53 -6.14 -5.14 11.90
CA GLY A 53 -6.29 -6.36 11.10
C GLY A 53 -6.79 -6.15 9.67
N ALA A 54 -7.12 -4.92 9.25
CA ALA A 54 -7.55 -4.64 7.89
C ALA A 54 -6.40 -4.11 7.02
N SER A 55 -6.39 -4.47 5.72
CA SER A 55 -5.38 -3.99 4.75
C SER A 55 -5.30 -2.45 4.70
N ARG A 56 -6.43 -1.77 4.86
CA ARG A 56 -6.46 -0.30 4.92
C ARG A 56 -5.71 0.26 6.12
N ASN A 57 -5.69 -0.45 7.26
CA ASN A 57 -4.94 -0.01 8.44
C ASN A 57 -3.43 0.00 8.16
N VAL A 58 -2.95 -1.02 7.47
CA VAL A 58 -1.56 -1.10 7.00
C VAL A 58 -1.26 0.05 6.04
N PHE A 59 -2.16 0.28 5.07
CA PHE A 59 -1.99 1.35 4.09
C PHE A 59 -1.99 2.74 4.74
N HIS A 60 -2.89 3.00 5.68
CA HIS A 60 -2.92 4.27 6.43
C HIS A 60 -1.64 4.49 7.24
N CYS A 61 -1.17 3.45 7.94
CA CYS A 61 0.11 3.52 8.64
C CYS A 61 1.27 3.81 7.69
N PHE A 62 1.27 3.16 6.52
CA PHE A 62 2.29 3.39 5.50
C PHE A 62 2.27 4.83 4.99
N ILE A 63 1.10 5.37 4.66
CA ILE A 63 0.94 6.76 4.22
C ILE A 63 1.37 7.73 5.32
N ASP A 64 0.93 7.53 6.56
CA ASP A 64 1.32 8.37 7.70
C ASP A 64 2.84 8.36 7.92
N THR A 65 3.45 7.19 7.85
CA THR A 65 4.91 7.06 7.94
C THR A 65 5.60 7.78 6.79
N LEU A 66 5.12 7.60 5.56
CA LEU A 66 5.68 8.23 4.37
C LEU A 66 5.62 9.77 4.43
N PHE A 67 4.54 10.33 5.01
CA PHE A 67 4.40 11.77 5.21
C PHE A 67 5.33 12.35 6.26
N ASN A 68 5.61 11.59 7.30
CA ASN A 68 6.32 12.07 8.49
C ASN A 68 7.77 11.58 8.56
N THR A 69 8.19 10.75 7.60
CA THR A 69 9.56 10.22 7.58
C THR A 69 10.60 11.32 7.42
N THR A 70 11.68 11.19 8.15
CA THR A 70 12.88 12.01 8.01
C THR A 70 13.97 11.32 7.17
N ASP A 71 13.72 10.08 6.73
CA ASP A 71 14.65 9.32 5.92
C ASP A 71 14.68 9.86 4.48
N PRO A 72 15.79 10.44 4.01
CA PRO A 72 15.88 11.00 2.66
C PRO A 72 15.78 9.95 1.55
N ALA A 73 15.94 8.67 1.88
CA ALA A 73 15.76 7.55 0.94
C ALA A 73 14.30 7.10 0.83
N CYS A 74 13.43 7.60 1.69
CA CYS A 74 11.99 7.31 1.66
C CYS A 74 11.22 8.51 1.14
N GLY A 75 10.34 8.31 0.17
CA GLY A 75 9.52 9.41 -0.37
C GLY A 75 8.83 9.04 -1.66
N GLY A 76 8.20 10.04 -2.28
CA GLY A 76 7.41 9.88 -3.49
C GLY A 76 6.00 9.32 -3.23
N PRO A 77 5.23 9.09 -4.31
CA PRO A 77 3.88 8.55 -4.21
C PRO A 77 3.92 7.07 -3.77
N PRO A 78 2.95 6.66 -2.94
CA PRO A 78 2.82 5.25 -2.58
C PRO A 78 2.53 4.41 -3.81
N GLN A 79 3.06 3.18 -3.82
CA GLN A 79 2.78 2.18 -4.84
C GLN A 79 2.03 1.01 -4.22
N LEU A 80 1.09 0.46 -4.96
CA LEU A 80 0.28 -0.66 -4.52
C LEU A 80 0.24 -1.73 -5.61
N VAL A 81 0.51 -2.96 -5.20
CA VAL A 81 0.31 -4.16 -6.03
C VAL A 81 -0.57 -5.12 -5.24
N GLY A 82 -1.51 -5.76 -5.88
CA GLY A 82 -2.41 -6.68 -5.21
C GLY A 82 -2.74 -7.91 -6.04
N ILE A 83 -2.91 -9.01 -5.35
CA ILE A 83 -3.38 -10.27 -5.92
C ILE A 83 -4.56 -10.74 -5.09
N TYR A 84 -5.71 -10.87 -5.73
CA TYR A 84 -6.91 -11.39 -5.06
C TYR A 84 -6.84 -12.91 -4.92
N ARG A 85 -7.17 -13.43 -3.73
CA ARG A 85 -7.24 -14.89 -3.47
C ARG A 85 -8.51 -15.55 -3.98
N LYS A 86 -9.27 -14.90 -4.85
CA LYS A 86 -10.50 -15.46 -5.43
C LYS A 86 -10.20 -16.24 -6.68
N PRO A 87 -10.79 -17.43 -6.88
CA PRO A 87 -10.65 -18.18 -8.13
C PRO A 87 -11.07 -17.34 -9.34
N GLY A 88 -10.29 -17.41 -10.41
CA GLY A 88 -10.58 -16.68 -11.66
C GLY A 88 -10.23 -15.19 -11.64
N THR A 89 -9.64 -14.67 -10.57
CA THR A 89 -9.14 -13.28 -10.55
C THR A 89 -7.65 -13.22 -10.87
N ASN A 90 -7.29 -12.25 -11.70
CA ASN A 90 -5.89 -11.94 -12.02
C ASN A 90 -5.31 -10.97 -10.98
N ALA A 91 -4.00 -10.74 -11.07
CA ALA A 91 -3.38 -9.63 -10.36
C ALA A 91 -4.10 -8.31 -10.73
N ALA A 92 -4.45 -7.52 -9.73
CA ALA A 92 -5.07 -6.23 -9.95
C ALA A 92 -3.98 -5.16 -10.14
N ASN A 93 -4.16 -4.36 -11.20
CA ASN A 93 -3.35 -3.15 -11.38
C ASN A 93 -3.97 -2.03 -10.55
N PHE A 94 -3.28 -1.63 -9.49
CA PHE A 94 -3.73 -0.53 -8.65
C PHE A 94 -3.09 0.78 -9.06
N GLY A 95 -3.93 1.80 -9.25
CA GLY A 95 -3.51 3.18 -9.31
C GLY A 95 -3.80 3.88 -7.98
N ILE A 96 -2.94 4.82 -7.61
CA ILE A 96 -3.11 5.61 -6.39
C ILE A 96 -3.39 7.06 -6.76
N ILE A 97 -4.42 7.63 -6.14
CA ILE A 97 -4.67 9.05 -6.16
C ILE A 97 -4.08 9.64 -4.88
N TYR A 98 -3.05 10.45 -5.03
CA TYR A 98 -2.27 11.03 -3.97
C TYR A 98 -1.98 12.50 -4.26
N ASN A 99 -2.22 13.38 -3.30
CA ASN A 99 -2.10 14.82 -3.50
C ASN A 99 -2.84 15.32 -4.76
N LYS A 100 -4.05 14.82 -5.01
CA LYS A 100 -4.89 15.13 -6.18
C LYS A 100 -4.29 14.75 -7.53
N LYS A 101 -3.23 13.97 -7.56
CA LYS A 101 -2.59 13.44 -8.76
C LYS A 101 -2.78 11.95 -8.85
N ARG A 102 -2.67 11.41 -10.06
CA ARG A 102 -2.79 9.97 -10.32
C ARG A 102 -1.42 9.36 -10.51
N TYR A 103 -1.20 8.24 -9.86
CA TYR A 103 0.05 7.50 -9.97
C TYR A 103 -0.22 6.04 -10.29
N LEU A 104 0.55 5.51 -11.23
CA LEU A 104 0.59 4.08 -11.54
C LEU A 104 2.03 3.62 -11.47
N LEU A 105 2.30 2.62 -10.63
CA LEU A 105 3.65 2.09 -10.42
C LEU A 105 4.69 3.20 -10.10
N GLY A 106 4.29 4.19 -9.32
CA GLY A 106 5.14 5.32 -8.92
C GLY A 106 5.26 6.45 -9.95
N MET A 107 4.74 6.28 -11.17
CA MET A 107 4.76 7.31 -12.20
C MET A 107 3.49 8.15 -12.18
N GLU A 108 3.63 9.47 -12.24
CA GLU A 108 2.49 10.37 -12.39
C GLU A 108 1.86 10.20 -13.78
N LEU A 109 0.54 10.02 -13.81
CA LEU A 109 -0.21 9.95 -15.05
C LEU A 109 -0.83 11.31 -15.39
N PRO A 110 -0.63 11.80 -16.63
CA PRO A 110 -1.27 13.02 -17.10
C PRO A 110 -2.80 12.94 -17.02
N ASP A 111 -3.43 14.10 -16.86
CA ASP A 111 -4.88 14.20 -16.99
C ASP A 111 -5.31 13.84 -18.43
N GLY A 112 -6.47 13.22 -18.55
CA GLY A 112 -7.01 12.77 -19.85
C GLY A 112 -6.55 11.38 -20.30
N VAL A 113 -5.54 10.79 -19.68
CA VAL A 113 -5.18 9.38 -19.93
C VAL A 113 -6.08 8.49 -19.08
N THR A 114 -6.79 7.57 -19.73
CA THR A 114 -7.67 6.59 -19.07
C THR A 114 -7.17 5.19 -19.28
N TYR A 115 -7.32 4.35 -18.25
CA TYR A 115 -7.02 2.93 -18.30
C TYR A 115 -8.17 2.19 -17.62
N ASP A 116 -8.97 1.47 -18.39
CA ASP A 116 -10.17 0.78 -17.92
C ASP A 116 -9.89 -0.39 -16.98
N THR A 117 -8.64 -0.86 -16.93
CA THR A 117 -8.23 -2.03 -16.16
C THR A 117 -7.60 -1.67 -14.81
N ILE A 118 -7.53 -0.38 -14.46
CA ILE A 118 -6.90 0.06 -13.20
C ILE A 118 -7.96 0.24 -12.12
N GLU A 119 -7.73 -0.39 -10.99
CA GLU A 119 -8.49 -0.15 -9.77
C GLU A 119 -7.86 1.01 -8.99
N TRP A 120 -8.52 2.16 -8.98
CA TRP A 120 -8.02 3.34 -8.30
C TRP A 120 -8.33 3.33 -6.81
N ARG A 121 -7.33 3.70 -6.01
CA ARG A 121 -7.46 3.94 -4.58
C ARG A 121 -7.03 5.36 -4.24
N ASN A 122 -7.75 6.01 -3.33
CA ASN A 122 -7.33 7.30 -2.78
C ASN A 122 -6.49 7.12 -1.50
N GLU A 123 -6.09 8.23 -0.90
CA GLU A 123 -5.27 8.24 0.33
C GLU A 123 -5.96 7.55 1.53
N LEU A 124 -7.27 7.45 1.53
CA LEU A 124 -8.06 6.73 2.54
C LEU A 124 -8.31 5.25 2.19
N PHE A 125 -7.64 4.75 1.15
CA PHE A 125 -7.85 3.39 0.64
C PHE A 125 -9.27 3.13 0.14
N GLU A 126 -10.02 4.17 -0.20
CA GLU A 126 -11.34 4.07 -0.80
C GLU A 126 -11.20 3.79 -2.30
N ILE A 127 -12.16 3.03 -2.86
CA ILE A 127 -12.29 2.93 -4.31
C ILE A 127 -12.58 4.32 -4.86
N ALA A 128 -11.84 4.73 -5.86
CA ALA A 128 -11.94 6.05 -6.44
C ALA A 128 -12.16 5.98 -7.96
N ASP A 129 -12.67 7.05 -8.50
CA ASP A 129 -12.78 7.26 -9.93
C ASP A 129 -11.51 7.95 -10.44
N GLY A 130 -10.80 7.28 -11.36
CA GLY A 130 -9.52 7.77 -11.87
C GLY A 130 -9.64 9.07 -12.69
N SER A 131 -10.78 9.35 -13.27
CA SER A 131 -11.01 10.56 -14.09
C SER A 131 -11.32 11.77 -13.21
N THR A 132 -12.24 11.60 -12.27
CA THR A 132 -12.65 12.69 -11.37
C THR A 132 -11.73 12.84 -10.16
N LYS A 133 -10.88 11.84 -9.88
CA LYS A 133 -10.01 11.75 -8.71
C LYS A 133 -10.75 11.75 -7.37
N LYS A 134 -12.05 11.47 -7.40
CA LYS A 134 -12.93 11.44 -6.22
C LYS A 134 -13.27 10.01 -5.82
N LYS A 135 -13.71 9.84 -4.59
CA LYS A 135 -14.27 8.57 -4.13
C LYS A 135 -15.40 8.13 -5.07
N ALA A 136 -15.39 6.88 -5.49
CA ALA A 136 -16.46 6.32 -6.31
C ALA A 136 -17.79 6.34 -5.55
N HIS A 137 -18.90 6.55 -6.26
CA HIS A 137 -20.22 6.68 -5.64
C HIS A 137 -20.62 5.44 -4.83
N SER A 138 -20.25 4.26 -5.31
CA SER A 138 -20.53 2.98 -4.66
C SER A 138 -19.55 2.60 -3.55
N ALA A 139 -18.48 3.38 -3.37
CA ALA A 139 -17.46 3.05 -2.38
C ALA A 139 -17.90 3.42 -0.96
N ALA A 140 -17.72 2.51 -0.02
CA ALA A 140 -17.90 2.81 1.39
C ALA A 140 -16.89 3.89 1.83
N SER A 141 -17.38 4.88 2.59
CA SER A 141 -16.49 5.89 3.18
C SER A 141 -15.63 5.25 4.27
N GLN A 142 -14.36 5.63 4.28
CA GLN A 142 -13.42 5.18 5.29
C GLN A 142 -13.16 6.30 6.31
N PRO A 143 -12.99 5.97 7.59
CA PRO A 143 -12.59 6.95 8.57
C PRO A 143 -11.21 7.51 8.21
N ASP A 144 -11.07 8.83 8.33
CA ASP A 144 -9.80 9.51 8.13
C ASP A 144 -8.91 9.29 9.38
N PRO A 145 -7.81 8.55 9.28
CA PRO A 145 -6.92 8.30 10.42
C PRO A 145 -6.16 9.57 10.87
N PHE A 146 -6.07 10.58 10.00
CA PHE A 146 -5.38 11.84 10.29
C PHE A 146 -6.29 12.90 10.90
N ARG A 147 -7.60 12.65 10.89
CA ARG A 147 -8.57 13.54 11.52
C ARG A 147 -8.46 13.42 13.03
N ARG A 148 -7.71 14.32 13.63
CA ARG A 148 -7.69 14.46 15.09
C ARG A 148 -9.10 14.87 15.54
N LYS A 149 -9.67 14.09 16.47
CA LYS A 149 -10.92 14.45 17.15
C LYS A 149 -10.68 15.67 18.03
#